data_84376bd436d843938a9de749d8120ee5
#
_entry.id   84376bd436d843938a9de749d8120ee5
#
_cell.length_a   1.000
_cell.length_b   1.000
_cell.length_c   1.000
_cell.angle_alpha   90.00
_cell.angle_beta   90.00
_cell.angle_gamma   90.00
#
_symmetry.space_group_name_H-M   'P 1'
#
loop_
_entity.id
_entity.type
_entity.pdbx_description
1 polymer ?
#
loop_
_entity_poly.entity_id
_entity_poly.type
_entity_poly.pdbx_seq_one_letter_code
_entity_poly.pdbx_strand_id
1 'polypeptide(L)'
;MGFGSIDSILKRMHSQDVTDKGTTGEQAVFTICEKFYNEYGGILIHSYAYKTVDGLAGNIKTQYGGFYVENIGGYTEIDILLCTPFKIFPIEVKAYKAKKIILTDDRIAGCNVTNKSPIHQNEMHMRHLYPQIFTNIPGGKCYDYVVPIVVFVDRCTVEDNRSQEIRGYIPIAILNTLNATITKYNKPVNNIIIDLKGLEQSLRSAMVSNSVFLPYVQRGV
;
A
#
# COMPACT_ATOMS: atom_id res chain seq x y z
N MET A 1 -13.77 15.44 15.74
CA MET A 1 -14.24 14.13 16.25
C MET A 1 -12.99 13.32 16.58
N GLY A 2 -12.80 12.93 17.85
CA GLY A 2 -11.61 12.19 18.25
C GLY A 2 -11.68 10.75 17.74
N PHE A 3 -10.72 10.35 16.95
CA PHE A 3 -10.55 8.95 16.56
C PHE A 3 -10.18 8.14 17.79
N GLY A 4 -10.89 7.03 18.03
CA GLY A 4 -10.60 6.13 19.12
C GLY A 4 -9.17 5.59 19.05
N SER A 5 -8.59 5.19 20.18
CA SER A 5 -7.25 4.59 20.21
C SER A 5 -7.20 3.32 19.33
N ILE A 6 -6.02 2.98 18.79
CA ILE A 6 -5.81 1.75 18.00
C ILE A 6 -6.36 0.52 18.73
N ASP A 7 -6.19 0.46 20.05
CA ASP A 7 -6.73 -0.63 20.89
C ASP A 7 -8.27 -0.69 20.88
N SER A 8 -8.97 0.46 20.81
CA SER A 8 -10.43 0.48 20.72
C SER A 8 -10.92 -0.01 19.35
N ILE A 9 -10.16 0.29 18.27
CA ILE A 9 -10.44 -0.18 16.92
C ILE A 9 -10.21 -1.70 16.84
N LEU A 10 -9.09 -2.20 17.37
CA LEU A 10 -8.78 -3.64 17.42
C LEU A 10 -9.84 -4.43 18.22
N LYS A 11 -10.39 -3.88 19.30
CA LYS A 11 -11.48 -4.51 20.06
C LYS A 11 -12.76 -4.61 19.24
N ARG A 12 -13.11 -3.60 18.43
CA ARG A 12 -14.28 -3.64 17.54
C ARG A 12 -14.13 -4.68 16.45
N MET A 13 -12.94 -4.81 15.83
CA MET A 13 -12.66 -5.82 14.81
C MET A 13 -12.91 -7.25 15.28
N HIS A 14 -12.80 -7.54 16.59
CA HIS A 14 -13.03 -8.88 17.14
C HIS A 14 -14.51 -9.29 17.23
N SER A 15 -15.43 -8.33 17.11
CA SER A 15 -16.88 -8.55 17.30
C SER A 15 -17.71 -8.45 16.02
N GLN A 16 -17.13 -8.11 14.86
CA GLN A 16 -17.86 -7.77 13.63
C GLN A 16 -17.73 -8.81 12.51
N ASP A 17 -18.69 -8.80 11.56
CA ASP A 17 -18.71 -9.63 10.37
C ASP A 17 -17.58 -9.31 9.36
N VAL A 18 -17.32 -10.19 8.38
CA VAL A 18 -16.12 -10.16 7.53
C VAL A 18 -16.02 -8.86 6.71
N THR A 19 -17.15 -8.33 6.24
CA THR A 19 -17.19 -7.09 5.42
C THR A 19 -16.83 -5.86 6.25
N ASP A 20 -17.34 -5.80 7.49
CA ASP A 20 -17.05 -4.70 8.42
C ASP A 20 -15.61 -4.72 8.93
N LYS A 21 -14.96 -5.89 8.93
CA LYS A 21 -13.56 -6.04 9.35
C LYS A 21 -12.57 -5.45 8.34
N GLY A 22 -12.84 -5.60 7.03
CA GLY A 22 -12.03 -4.98 5.98
C GLY A 22 -12.00 -3.46 6.18
N THR A 23 -13.17 -2.84 6.18
CA THR A 23 -13.34 -1.39 6.36
C THR A 23 -12.73 -0.87 7.67
N THR A 24 -12.89 -1.62 8.77
CA THR A 24 -12.31 -1.25 10.07
C THR A 24 -10.78 -1.37 10.07
N GLY A 25 -10.25 -2.38 9.37
CA GLY A 25 -8.80 -2.58 9.19
C GLY A 25 -8.17 -1.47 8.39
N GLU A 26 -8.75 -1.13 7.26
CA GLU A 26 -8.30 -0.01 6.42
C GLU A 26 -8.33 1.31 7.18
N GLN A 27 -9.41 1.57 7.96
CA GLN A 27 -9.49 2.78 8.79
C GLN A 27 -8.39 2.84 9.85
N ALA A 28 -8.02 1.71 10.45
CA ALA A 28 -6.92 1.67 11.42
C ALA A 28 -5.56 1.96 10.75
N VAL A 29 -5.32 1.41 9.57
CA VAL A 29 -4.12 1.68 8.76
C VAL A 29 -4.09 3.15 8.32
N PHE A 30 -5.23 3.69 7.85
CA PHE A 30 -5.37 5.09 7.47
C PHE A 30 -5.02 6.03 8.62
N THR A 31 -5.52 5.75 9.84
CA THR A 31 -5.21 6.54 11.04
C THR A 31 -3.71 6.56 11.37
N ILE A 32 -2.99 5.47 11.11
CA ILE A 32 -1.52 5.44 11.25
C ILE A 32 -0.88 6.32 10.18
N CYS A 33 -1.32 6.23 8.93
CA CYS A 33 -0.81 7.04 7.83
C CYS A 33 -1.08 8.54 8.02
N GLU A 34 -2.22 8.92 8.61
CA GLU A 34 -2.53 10.33 8.96
C GLU A 34 -1.48 10.95 9.88
N LYS A 35 -0.85 10.18 10.77
CA LYS A 35 0.23 10.69 11.63
C LYS A 35 1.43 11.13 10.78
N PHE A 36 1.84 10.31 9.82
CA PHE A 36 2.93 10.66 8.91
C PHE A 36 2.56 11.85 8.01
N TYR A 37 1.33 11.87 7.49
CA TYR A 37 0.82 13.00 6.71
C TYR A 37 0.85 14.29 7.54
N ASN A 38 0.44 14.24 8.82
CA ASN A 38 0.45 15.40 9.71
C ASN A 38 1.86 15.82 10.12
N GLU A 39 2.80 14.89 10.24
CA GLU A 39 4.19 15.14 10.64
C GLU A 39 5.04 15.68 9.47
N TYR A 40 5.00 15.00 8.33
CA TYR A 40 5.89 15.30 7.20
C TYR A 40 5.22 16.13 6.10
N GLY A 41 3.91 16.25 6.12
CA GLY A 41 3.13 16.71 4.98
C GLY A 41 3.02 15.65 3.90
N GLY A 42 2.57 16.06 2.71
CA GLY A 42 2.47 15.15 1.57
C GLY A 42 1.04 14.96 1.08
N ILE A 43 0.72 13.76 0.61
CA ILE A 43 -0.59 13.37 0.07
C ILE A 43 -1.02 12.08 0.76
N LEU A 44 -2.28 11.98 1.16
CA LEU A 44 -2.85 10.75 1.71
C LEU A 44 -4.20 10.47 1.05
N ILE A 45 -4.34 9.28 0.47
CA ILE A 45 -5.57 8.87 -0.21
C ILE A 45 -6.01 7.51 0.36
N HIS A 46 -7.31 7.40 0.67
CA HIS A 46 -7.97 6.14 0.99
C HIS A 46 -8.77 5.67 -0.21
N SER A 47 -8.66 4.39 -0.57
CA SER A 47 -9.30 3.78 -1.74
C SER A 47 -8.94 4.52 -3.03
N TYR A 48 -7.65 4.59 -3.35
CA TYR A 48 -7.18 5.23 -4.59
C TYR A 48 -7.45 4.34 -5.79
N ALA A 49 -8.59 4.54 -6.44
CA ALA A 49 -8.95 3.88 -7.68
C ALA A 49 -8.50 4.72 -8.89
N TYR A 50 -7.77 4.11 -9.80
CA TYR A 50 -7.15 4.78 -10.94
C TYR A 50 -7.13 3.91 -12.19
N LYS A 51 -7.00 4.57 -13.35
CA LYS A 51 -7.00 3.87 -14.66
C LYS A 51 -5.78 2.98 -14.81
N THR A 52 -6.01 1.77 -15.30
CA THR A 52 -4.91 0.89 -15.72
C THR A 52 -4.28 1.40 -17.01
N VAL A 53 -3.01 1.10 -17.21
CA VAL A 53 -2.33 1.38 -18.47
C VAL A 53 -2.72 0.31 -19.48
N ASP A 54 -3.19 0.74 -20.66
CA ASP A 54 -3.60 -0.18 -21.73
C ASP A 54 -2.44 -1.09 -22.18
N GLY A 55 -2.78 -2.32 -22.56
CA GLY A 55 -1.82 -3.30 -23.05
C GLY A 55 -1.03 -4.06 -21.97
N LEU A 56 -1.27 -3.79 -20.69
CA LEU A 56 -0.63 -4.54 -19.59
C LEU A 56 -1.41 -5.80 -19.16
N ALA A 57 -2.50 -6.14 -19.85
CA ALA A 57 -3.21 -7.39 -19.61
C ALA A 57 -2.42 -8.59 -20.14
N GLY A 58 -2.46 -9.71 -19.42
CA GLY A 58 -1.84 -10.97 -19.83
C GLY A 58 -0.79 -11.49 -18.86
N ASN A 59 0.03 -12.43 -19.34
CA ASN A 59 1.12 -12.99 -18.54
C ASN A 59 2.25 -11.97 -18.39
N ILE A 60 2.42 -11.48 -17.18
CA ILE A 60 3.49 -10.56 -16.85
C ILE A 60 4.63 -11.33 -16.18
N LYS A 61 5.83 -11.27 -16.79
CA LYS A 61 7.04 -11.74 -16.13
C LYS A 61 7.66 -10.57 -15.37
N THR A 62 7.85 -10.76 -14.09
CA THR A 62 8.63 -9.85 -13.24
C THR A 62 9.99 -10.47 -12.96
N GLN A 63 10.90 -9.70 -12.37
CA GLN A 63 12.14 -10.25 -11.83
C GLN A 63 11.90 -11.29 -10.71
N TYR A 64 10.69 -11.32 -10.12
CA TYR A 64 10.29 -12.19 -9.03
C TYR A 64 9.37 -13.36 -9.46
N GLY A 65 9.16 -13.56 -10.75
CA GLY A 65 8.28 -14.58 -11.30
C GLY A 65 7.27 -14.05 -12.30
N GLY A 66 6.46 -14.95 -12.83
CA GLY A 66 5.37 -14.61 -13.76
C GLY A 66 4.01 -14.77 -13.09
N PHE A 67 3.09 -13.87 -13.40
CA PHE A 67 1.70 -13.99 -13.01
C PHE A 67 0.77 -13.45 -14.10
N TYR A 68 -0.45 -13.95 -14.11
CA TYR A 68 -1.48 -13.50 -15.04
C TYR A 68 -2.20 -12.29 -14.49
N VAL A 69 -2.27 -11.22 -15.26
CA VAL A 69 -3.06 -10.04 -14.95
C VAL A 69 -4.34 -10.08 -15.77
N GLU A 70 -5.45 -10.18 -15.08
CA GLU A 70 -6.77 -9.95 -15.70
C GLU A 70 -6.96 -8.46 -15.89
N ASN A 71 -7.36 -8.07 -17.11
CA ASN A 71 -7.79 -6.69 -17.37
C ASN A 71 -9.22 -6.53 -16.81
N ILE A 72 -9.32 -6.19 -15.53
CA ILE A 72 -10.59 -6.02 -14.85
C ILE A 72 -11.03 -4.57 -15.03
N GLY A 73 -11.76 -4.32 -16.10
CA GLY A 73 -12.57 -3.11 -16.25
C GLY A 73 -11.82 -1.78 -16.42
N GLY A 74 -10.52 -1.80 -16.74
CA GLY A 74 -9.75 -0.59 -17.04
C GLY A 74 -9.38 0.28 -15.83
N TYR A 75 -9.50 -0.23 -14.60
CA TYR A 75 -9.00 0.42 -13.38
C TYR A 75 -8.51 -0.59 -12.35
N THR A 76 -7.73 -0.12 -11.40
CA THR A 76 -7.26 -0.85 -10.21
C THR A 76 -7.34 0.07 -9.00
N GLU A 77 -7.30 -0.48 -7.80
CA GLU A 77 -7.43 0.27 -6.56
C GLU A 77 -6.32 -0.10 -5.58
N ILE A 78 -5.73 0.92 -4.95
CA ILE A 78 -4.82 0.79 -3.81
C ILE A 78 -5.60 1.19 -2.56
N ASP A 79 -5.62 0.33 -1.53
CA ASP A 79 -6.41 0.58 -0.33
C ASP A 79 -6.00 1.90 0.34
N ILE A 80 -4.69 2.14 0.50
CA ILE A 80 -4.17 3.41 1.03
C ILE A 80 -2.90 3.82 0.27
N LEU A 81 -2.86 5.06 -0.20
CA LEU A 81 -1.68 5.66 -0.82
C LEU A 81 -1.19 6.82 0.05
N LEU A 82 -0.05 6.64 0.72
CA LEU A 82 0.64 7.69 1.47
C LEU A 82 1.86 8.16 0.68
N CYS A 83 1.91 9.47 0.36
CA CYS A 83 3.08 10.08 -0.26
C CYS A 83 3.66 11.12 0.71
N THR A 84 4.90 10.90 1.13
CA THR A 84 5.69 11.85 1.92
C THR A 84 6.70 12.56 1.02
N PRO A 85 7.41 13.58 1.48
CA PRO A 85 8.50 14.18 0.70
C PRO A 85 9.61 13.19 0.29
N PHE A 86 9.74 12.06 0.97
CA PHE A 86 10.84 11.12 0.80
C PHE A 86 10.44 9.85 0.07
N LYS A 87 9.22 9.37 0.29
CA LYS A 87 8.74 8.06 -0.19
C LYS A 87 7.25 8.08 -0.52
N ILE A 88 6.88 7.16 -1.42
CA ILE A 88 5.50 6.83 -1.76
C ILE A 88 5.25 5.41 -1.24
N PHE A 89 4.21 5.25 -0.43
CA PHE A 89 3.82 3.99 0.18
C PHE A 89 2.43 3.58 -0.35
N PRO A 90 2.35 2.77 -1.41
CA PRO A 90 1.14 2.05 -1.75
C PRO A 90 0.95 0.91 -0.76
N ILE A 91 -0.16 0.92 -0.05
CA ILE A 91 -0.42 0.00 1.06
C ILE A 91 -1.64 -0.85 0.73
N GLU A 92 -1.43 -2.16 0.71
CA GLU A 92 -2.46 -3.18 0.57
C GLU A 92 -2.82 -3.72 1.96
N VAL A 93 -4.09 -3.68 2.33
CA VAL A 93 -4.59 -4.09 3.64
C VAL A 93 -5.28 -5.44 3.53
N LYS A 94 -4.92 -6.39 4.41
CA LYS A 94 -5.49 -7.74 4.42
C LYS A 94 -6.04 -8.10 5.79
N ALA A 95 -7.32 -8.45 5.82
CA ALA A 95 -8.02 -8.96 6.99
C ALA A 95 -8.35 -10.45 6.79
N TYR A 96 -7.45 -11.35 7.18
CA TYR A 96 -7.67 -12.79 7.08
C TYR A 96 -8.03 -13.38 8.44
N LYS A 97 -9.10 -14.20 8.49
CA LYS A 97 -9.44 -15.01 9.67
C LYS A 97 -8.46 -16.18 9.82
N ALA A 98 -7.24 -15.90 10.24
CA ALA A 98 -6.21 -16.92 10.41
C ALA A 98 -5.43 -16.70 11.69
N LYS A 99 -5.05 -17.78 12.38
CA LYS A 99 -4.13 -17.71 13.54
C LYS A 99 -2.68 -17.54 13.06
N LYS A 100 -2.35 -18.13 11.93
CA LYS A 100 -1.02 -18.14 11.33
C LYS A 100 -1.14 -17.99 9.83
N ILE A 101 -0.34 -17.11 9.24
CA ILE A 101 -0.20 -16.90 7.80
C ILE A 101 1.24 -17.26 7.43
N ILE A 102 1.41 -18.06 6.39
CA ILE A 102 2.73 -18.43 5.84
C ILE A 102 2.83 -17.83 4.44
N LEU A 103 3.86 -17.06 4.20
CA LEU A 103 4.14 -16.42 2.92
C LEU A 103 5.37 -17.03 2.27
N THR A 104 5.24 -17.33 1.00
CA THR A 104 6.35 -17.62 0.09
C THR A 104 6.32 -16.63 -1.06
N ASP A 105 7.29 -16.66 -1.96
CA ASP A 105 7.38 -15.67 -3.04
C ASP A 105 6.12 -15.64 -3.91
N ASP A 106 5.47 -16.78 -4.12
CA ASP A 106 4.32 -16.94 -5.01
C ASP A 106 3.02 -17.35 -4.31
N ARG A 107 3.05 -17.68 -3.01
CA ARG A 107 1.90 -18.28 -2.31
C ARG A 107 1.64 -17.65 -0.94
N ILE A 108 0.38 -17.74 -0.55
CA ILE A 108 -0.09 -17.51 0.81
C ILE A 108 -0.80 -18.79 1.31
N ALA A 109 -0.49 -19.22 2.51
CA ALA A 109 -1.10 -20.37 3.16
C ALA A 109 -1.54 -20.04 4.59
N GLY A 110 -2.36 -20.91 5.18
CA GLY A 110 -2.86 -20.74 6.55
C GLY A 110 -4.10 -19.88 6.70
N CYS A 111 -4.63 -19.37 5.59
CA CYS A 111 -5.89 -18.62 5.55
C CYS A 111 -6.85 -19.24 4.52
N ASN A 112 -8.16 -19.03 4.71
CA ASN A 112 -9.20 -19.54 3.81
C ASN A 112 -9.26 -18.78 2.47
N VAL A 113 -8.18 -18.13 2.07
CA VAL A 113 -8.12 -17.37 0.83
C VAL A 113 -7.41 -18.22 -0.21
N THR A 114 -8.18 -18.63 -1.19
CA THR A 114 -7.66 -19.23 -2.42
C THR A 114 -7.28 -18.11 -3.36
N ASN A 115 -6.09 -18.14 -3.91
CA ASN A 115 -5.76 -17.70 -5.26
C ASN A 115 -5.09 -16.36 -5.52
N LYS A 116 -5.01 -15.36 -4.65
CA LYS A 116 -4.21 -14.18 -5.00
C LYS A 116 -3.27 -13.82 -3.86
N SER A 117 -1.96 -14.00 -4.08
CA SER A 117 -0.95 -13.48 -3.17
C SER A 117 -1.10 -11.94 -3.08
N PRO A 118 -1.19 -11.35 -1.89
CA PRO A 118 -1.21 -9.89 -1.74
C PRO A 118 0.08 -9.24 -2.25
N ILE A 119 1.16 -10.02 -2.37
CA ILE A 119 2.41 -9.59 -2.99
C ILE A 119 2.20 -9.32 -4.48
N HIS A 120 1.63 -10.30 -5.22
CA HIS A 120 1.33 -10.14 -6.64
C HIS A 120 0.30 -9.04 -6.90
N GLN A 121 -0.68 -8.88 -6.01
CA GLN A 121 -1.64 -7.79 -6.10
C GLN A 121 -0.93 -6.44 -6.00
N ASN A 122 -0.06 -6.28 -5.04
CA ASN A 122 0.69 -5.04 -4.85
C ASN A 122 1.68 -4.78 -6.00
N GLU A 123 2.33 -5.82 -6.54
CA GLU A 123 3.15 -5.69 -7.75
C GLU A 123 2.33 -5.21 -8.95
N MET A 124 1.11 -5.71 -9.12
CA MET A 124 0.21 -5.27 -10.18
C MET A 124 -0.14 -3.79 -10.01
N HIS A 125 -0.47 -3.34 -8.80
CA HIS A 125 -0.71 -1.93 -8.53
C HIS A 125 0.49 -1.07 -8.94
N MET A 126 1.72 -1.51 -8.61
CA MET A 126 2.94 -0.75 -8.97
C MET A 126 3.12 -0.61 -10.48
N ARG A 127 2.82 -1.66 -11.25
CA ARG A 127 2.95 -1.61 -12.71
C ARG A 127 2.08 -0.55 -13.36
N HIS A 128 0.87 -0.37 -12.82
CA HIS A 128 -0.06 0.64 -13.32
C HIS A 128 0.19 2.03 -12.70
N LEU A 129 0.77 2.09 -11.51
CA LEU A 129 1.09 3.34 -10.83
C LEU A 129 2.35 4.01 -11.41
N TYR A 130 3.43 3.26 -11.64
CA TYR A 130 4.71 3.82 -12.09
C TYR A 130 4.62 4.70 -13.35
N PRO A 131 3.92 4.31 -14.43
CA PRO A 131 3.77 5.17 -15.60
C PRO A 131 3.10 6.53 -15.32
N GLN A 132 2.30 6.60 -14.25
CA GLN A 132 1.56 7.82 -13.90
C GLN A 132 2.39 8.79 -13.06
N ILE A 133 3.36 8.28 -12.32
CA ILE A 133 4.11 9.07 -11.33
C ILE A 133 5.58 9.30 -11.69
N PHE A 134 6.15 8.55 -12.66
CA PHE A 134 7.60 8.54 -12.90
C PHE A 134 8.18 9.92 -13.23
N THR A 135 7.40 10.82 -13.85
CA THR A 135 7.83 12.19 -14.18
C THR A 135 8.02 13.06 -12.94
N ASN A 136 7.37 12.70 -11.83
CA ASN A 136 7.43 13.42 -10.56
C ASN A 136 8.46 12.80 -9.61
N ILE A 137 9.05 11.68 -10.01
CA ILE A 137 10.08 10.96 -9.26
C ILE A 137 11.46 11.38 -9.75
N PRO A 138 12.38 11.75 -8.86
CA PRO A 138 13.73 12.15 -9.23
C PRO A 138 14.43 11.09 -10.09
N GLY A 139 14.84 11.49 -11.29
CA GLY A 139 15.47 10.60 -12.28
C GLY A 139 14.60 9.45 -12.78
N GLY A 140 13.28 9.46 -12.55
CA GLY A 140 12.37 8.38 -12.93
C GLY A 140 12.60 7.06 -12.19
N LYS A 141 13.39 7.05 -11.12
CA LYS A 141 13.79 5.84 -10.37
C LYS A 141 12.72 5.42 -9.36
N CYS A 142 11.54 5.00 -9.83
CA CYS A 142 10.42 4.64 -8.96
C CYS A 142 10.80 3.61 -7.88
N TYR A 143 11.64 2.63 -8.19
CA TYR A 143 12.09 1.61 -7.22
C TYR A 143 12.82 2.18 -6.00
N ASP A 144 13.49 3.33 -6.13
CA ASP A 144 14.18 3.98 -5.02
C ASP A 144 13.22 4.76 -4.11
N TYR A 145 12.08 5.19 -4.64
CA TYR A 145 11.14 6.09 -3.96
C TYR A 145 9.82 5.45 -3.58
N VAL A 146 9.42 4.36 -4.23
CA VAL A 146 8.16 3.66 -3.95
C VAL A 146 8.42 2.42 -3.12
N VAL A 147 7.74 2.32 -1.99
CA VAL A 147 7.83 1.19 -1.04
C VAL A 147 6.44 0.59 -0.87
N PRO A 148 6.07 -0.42 -1.66
CA PRO A 148 4.78 -1.08 -1.54
C PRO A 148 4.73 -1.93 -0.27
N ILE A 149 3.72 -1.72 0.58
CA ILE A 149 3.58 -2.42 1.86
C ILE A 149 2.33 -3.31 1.83
N VAL A 150 2.45 -4.54 2.35
CA VAL A 150 1.28 -5.37 2.67
C VAL A 150 1.09 -5.38 4.18
N VAL A 151 -0.12 -5.04 4.64
CA VAL A 151 -0.46 -4.94 6.06
C VAL A 151 -1.50 -5.98 6.43
N PHE A 152 -1.18 -6.85 7.39
CA PHE A 152 -2.14 -7.76 7.99
C PHE A 152 -2.71 -7.12 9.26
N VAL A 153 -4.04 -6.91 9.27
CA VAL A 153 -4.72 -6.18 10.36
C VAL A 153 -5.29 -7.08 11.44
N ASP A 154 -5.47 -8.37 11.17
CA ASP A 154 -5.89 -9.34 12.17
C ASP A 154 -4.76 -9.73 13.13
N ARG A 155 -5.12 -10.27 14.29
CA ARG A 155 -4.17 -10.85 15.25
C ARG A 155 -3.68 -12.21 14.75
N CYS A 156 -2.88 -12.20 13.71
CA CYS A 156 -2.24 -13.40 13.16
C CYS A 156 -0.73 -13.35 13.35
N THR A 157 -0.11 -14.50 13.44
CA THR A 157 1.34 -14.65 13.30
C THR A 157 1.65 -14.76 11.81
N VAL A 158 2.57 -13.94 11.32
CA VAL A 158 3.04 -14.02 9.94
C VAL A 158 4.41 -14.68 9.93
N GLU A 159 4.51 -15.83 9.25
CA GLU A 159 5.77 -16.51 8.95
C GLU A 159 6.16 -16.16 7.52
N ASP A 160 7.20 -15.33 7.39
CA ASP A 160 7.64 -14.80 6.11
C ASP A 160 8.82 -15.61 5.58
N ASN A 161 8.51 -16.60 4.73
CA ASN A 161 9.46 -17.50 4.07
C ASN A 161 9.80 -17.03 2.64
N ARG A 162 9.53 -15.77 2.30
CA ARG A 162 9.91 -15.20 1.02
C ARG A 162 11.42 -15.01 0.91
N SER A 163 11.92 -14.94 -0.31
CA SER A 163 13.31 -14.59 -0.59
C SER A 163 13.67 -13.22 0.03
N GLN A 164 14.94 -13.03 0.34
CA GLN A 164 15.43 -11.77 0.90
C GLN A 164 15.18 -10.59 -0.05
N GLU A 165 15.24 -10.84 -1.35
CA GLU A 165 15.01 -9.86 -2.38
C GLU A 165 13.57 -9.34 -2.34
N ILE A 166 12.58 -10.23 -2.36
CA ILE A 166 11.15 -9.84 -2.29
C ILE A 166 10.82 -9.17 -0.96
N ARG A 167 11.36 -9.67 0.16
CA ARG A 167 11.19 -9.03 1.48
C ARG A 167 11.75 -7.61 1.52
N GLY A 168 12.86 -7.36 0.82
CA GLY A 168 13.44 -6.03 0.70
C GLY A 168 12.60 -5.07 -0.14
N TYR A 169 11.97 -5.59 -1.19
CA TYR A 169 11.17 -4.80 -2.12
C TYR A 169 9.74 -4.55 -1.63
N ILE A 170 9.06 -5.59 -1.12
CA ILE A 170 7.68 -5.48 -0.60
C ILE A 170 7.70 -5.86 0.89
N PRO A 171 7.97 -4.91 1.79
CA PRO A 171 7.89 -5.18 3.21
C PRO A 171 6.47 -5.56 3.64
N ILE A 172 6.41 -6.43 4.65
CA ILE A 172 5.17 -6.81 5.31
C ILE A 172 5.14 -6.19 6.70
N ALA A 173 3.96 -5.74 7.09
CA ALA A 173 3.68 -5.30 8.44
C ALA A 173 2.44 -6.01 8.98
N ILE A 174 2.38 -6.17 10.30
CA ILE A 174 1.13 -6.27 11.03
C ILE A 174 0.78 -4.88 11.54
N LEU A 175 -0.48 -4.66 11.89
CA LEU A 175 -0.95 -3.32 12.28
C LEU A 175 -0.06 -2.66 13.35
N ASN A 176 0.40 -3.44 14.35
CA ASN A 176 1.25 -2.93 15.44
C ASN A 176 2.67 -2.55 14.99
N THR A 177 3.17 -3.08 13.88
CA THR A 177 4.52 -2.78 13.37
C THR A 177 4.51 -1.82 12.19
N LEU A 178 3.35 -1.44 11.67
CA LEU A 178 3.23 -0.58 10.50
C LEU A 178 3.94 0.77 10.70
N ASN A 179 3.73 1.40 11.85
CA ASN A 179 4.39 2.67 12.16
C ASN A 179 5.92 2.54 12.07
N ALA A 180 6.50 1.52 12.70
CA ALA A 180 7.95 1.27 12.66
C ALA A 180 8.41 0.94 11.24
N THR A 181 7.60 0.20 10.47
CA THR A 181 7.90 -0.14 9.08
C THR A 181 7.97 1.13 8.22
N ILE A 182 6.95 2.00 8.26
CA ILE A 182 6.97 3.26 7.51
C ILE A 182 8.17 4.12 7.94
N THR A 183 8.40 4.30 9.24
CA THR A 183 9.54 5.08 9.76
C THR A 183 10.89 4.55 9.26
N LYS A 184 11.07 3.23 9.19
CA LYS A 184 12.30 2.60 8.67
C LYS A 184 12.60 3.03 7.24
N TYR A 185 11.57 3.07 6.38
CA TYR A 185 11.72 3.35 4.95
C TYR A 185 11.57 4.84 4.60
N ASN A 186 10.89 5.64 5.42
CA ASN A 186 10.63 7.07 5.17
C ASN A 186 11.87 7.93 5.36
N LYS A 187 12.84 7.74 4.49
CA LYS A 187 14.13 8.42 4.53
C LYS A 187 14.46 9.00 3.16
N PRO A 188 15.11 10.17 3.10
CA PRO A 188 15.51 10.76 1.83
C PRO A 188 16.48 9.85 1.08
N VAL A 189 16.40 9.87 -0.23
CA VAL A 189 17.38 9.26 -1.14
C VAL A 189 18.28 10.37 -1.65
N ASN A 190 19.57 10.33 -1.32
CA ASN A 190 20.55 11.32 -1.76
C ASN A 190 20.16 12.80 -1.46
N ASN A 191 19.42 13.03 -0.37
CA ASN A 191 18.89 14.35 0.01
C ASN A 191 17.95 14.98 -1.05
N ILE A 192 17.37 14.18 -1.92
CA ILE A 192 16.42 14.63 -2.93
C ILE A 192 15.01 14.33 -2.45
N ILE A 193 14.10 15.27 -2.65
CA ILE A 193 12.68 15.15 -2.31
C ILE A 193 11.83 14.99 -3.57
N ILE A 194 10.68 14.35 -3.41
CA ILE A 194 9.69 14.13 -4.48
C ILE A 194 8.97 15.45 -4.78
N ASP A 195 8.70 15.74 -6.05
CA ASP A 195 7.77 16.82 -6.45
C ASP A 195 6.32 16.44 -6.10
N LEU A 196 5.94 16.69 -4.85
CA LEU A 196 4.61 16.35 -4.34
C LEU A 196 3.50 17.15 -5.00
N LYS A 197 3.75 18.37 -5.47
CA LYS A 197 2.74 19.19 -6.16
C LYS A 197 2.44 18.63 -7.54
N GLY A 198 3.47 18.32 -8.31
CA GLY A 198 3.31 17.65 -9.60
C GLY A 198 2.74 16.24 -9.46
N LEU A 199 3.16 15.52 -8.43
CA LEU A 199 2.62 14.20 -8.10
C LEU A 199 1.11 14.26 -7.82
N GLU A 200 0.63 15.22 -7.04
CA GLU A 200 -0.81 15.39 -6.79
C GLU A 200 -1.59 15.58 -8.09
N GLN A 201 -1.10 16.41 -9.01
CA GLN A 201 -1.73 16.62 -10.29
C GLN A 201 -1.82 15.34 -11.12
N SER A 202 -0.74 14.57 -11.16
CA SER A 202 -0.68 13.27 -11.85
C SER A 202 -1.67 12.26 -11.26
N LEU A 203 -1.70 12.13 -9.93
CA LEU A 203 -2.62 11.23 -9.23
C LEU A 203 -4.08 11.60 -9.47
N ARG A 204 -4.42 12.90 -9.41
CA ARG A 204 -5.79 13.37 -9.68
C ARG A 204 -6.22 13.15 -11.13
N SER A 205 -5.31 13.31 -12.10
CA SER A 205 -5.63 13.11 -13.52
C SER A 205 -5.92 11.64 -13.87
N ALA A 206 -5.30 10.71 -13.16
CA ALA A 206 -5.50 9.27 -13.35
C ALA A 206 -6.66 8.69 -12.52
N MET A 207 -7.05 9.38 -11.45
CA MET A 207 -8.04 8.93 -10.50
C MET A 207 -9.43 8.78 -11.13
N VAL A 208 -10.11 7.68 -10.85
CA VAL A 208 -11.51 7.44 -11.25
C VAL A 208 -12.47 7.54 -10.07
N SER A 209 -12.04 7.14 -8.87
CA SER A 209 -12.78 7.33 -7.63
C SER A 209 -11.86 7.22 -6.41
N ASN A 210 -12.30 7.76 -5.27
CA ASN A 210 -11.66 7.61 -3.97
C ASN A 210 -12.69 7.83 -2.85
N SER A 211 -12.44 7.29 -1.68
CA SER A 211 -13.25 7.54 -0.48
C SER A 211 -12.84 8.84 0.21
N VAL A 212 -11.53 9.05 0.38
CA VAL A 212 -10.97 10.23 1.03
C VAL A 212 -9.67 10.63 0.33
N PHE A 213 -9.55 11.90 0.00
CA PHE A 213 -8.34 12.48 -0.58
C PHE A 213 -7.88 13.67 0.27
N LEU A 214 -6.77 13.50 1.01
CA LEU A 214 -6.10 14.58 1.71
C LEU A 214 -5.01 15.15 0.78
N PRO A 215 -5.16 16.42 0.33
CA PRO A 215 -4.29 17.01 -0.69
C PRO A 215 -2.89 17.30 -0.14
N TYR A 216 -1.99 17.65 -1.04
CA TYR A 216 -0.64 18.05 -0.70
C TYR A 216 -0.64 19.21 0.31
N VAL A 217 0.06 19.02 1.41
CA VAL A 217 0.37 20.03 2.40
C VAL A 217 1.89 20.08 2.56
N GLN A 218 2.46 21.27 2.29
CA GLN A 218 3.87 21.50 2.55
C GLN A 218 4.08 21.70 4.06
N ARG A 219 4.94 20.88 4.66
CA ARG A 219 5.47 21.08 6.00
C ARG A 219 6.95 21.40 5.88
N GLY A 220 7.47 22.19 6.80
CA GLY A 220 8.92 22.42 6.86
C GLY A 220 9.61 21.10 7.19
N VAL A 221 10.46 20.62 6.30
CA VAL A 221 11.30 19.42 6.47
C VAL A 221 12.71 19.92 6.78
#